data_21f0ff399cba3b358c234772dac6770f
#
_entry.id   21f0ff399cba3b358c234772dac6770f
#
_cell.length_a   1.000
_cell.length_b   1.000
_cell.length_c   1.000
_cell.angle_alpha   90.00
_cell.angle_beta   90.00
_cell.angle_gamma   90.00
#
_symmetry.space_group_name_H-M   'P 1'
#
loop_
_entity.id
_entity.type
_entity.pdbx_description
1 polymer ?
#
loop_
_entity_poly.entity_id
_entity_poly.type
_entity_poly.pdbx_seq_one_letter_code
_entity_poly.pdbx_strand_id
1 'polypeptide(L)'
;MQAIVLNQLTKHYGTHRGINDLSFSVNEGEFFGFIGPNGAGKSTTIRTLMGLIHPSGGNASIFGLDCQTKASVIARDVGYLPSENSYYENMKVRELLQYTADLYGRDCETKMYELSERLNLDLTRKIADLSLGNKKKVGIVSAIMTSPKLLIMDEPTSGLDPLIQQAFYDILKEENSRGTTIFFSSHVLSEVQKLCDRVAILKEGKLVGIQSIKELRESGYKKVSITVKTTIPRDFWGLPGIANYTESPDKTSVSFMYNGNITAIIDKLHLLHLDDVLLEEPSLEEIFLHYYA
;
A
#
# COMPACT_ATOMS: atom_id res chain seq x y z
N MET A 1 -0.60 8.57 -19.75
CA MET A 1 -0.88 7.20 -20.32
C MET A 1 -1.07 6.19 -19.20
N GLN A 2 -1.51 4.95 -19.53
CA GLN A 2 -1.67 3.90 -18.50
C GLN A 2 -0.39 3.08 -18.42
N ALA A 3 0.18 2.98 -17.22
CA ALA A 3 1.37 2.17 -16.95
C ALA A 3 0.99 0.68 -16.74
N ILE A 4 -0.11 0.42 -16.03
CA ILE A 4 -0.61 -0.94 -15.78
C ILE A 4 -2.10 -0.99 -16.15
N VAL A 5 -2.52 -2.07 -16.82
CA VAL A 5 -3.93 -2.35 -17.10
C VAL A 5 -4.21 -3.81 -16.80
N LEU A 6 -5.26 -4.07 -16.03
CA LEU A 6 -5.81 -5.40 -15.80
C LEU A 6 -7.22 -5.46 -16.41
N ASN A 7 -7.50 -6.50 -17.16
CA ASN A 7 -8.81 -6.75 -17.77
C ASN A 7 -9.29 -8.14 -17.34
N GLN A 8 -10.25 -8.19 -16.43
CA GLN A 8 -10.87 -9.40 -15.90
C GLN A 8 -9.84 -10.46 -15.46
N LEU A 9 -8.71 -9.98 -14.91
CA LEU A 9 -7.59 -10.84 -14.55
C LEU A 9 -8.01 -11.83 -13.47
N THR A 10 -7.86 -13.12 -13.78
CA THR A 10 -8.28 -14.22 -12.92
C THR A 10 -7.17 -15.24 -12.76
N LYS A 11 -6.94 -15.72 -11.54
CA LYS A 11 -6.04 -16.82 -11.24
C LYS A 11 -6.64 -17.75 -10.19
N HIS A 12 -6.78 -19.01 -10.54
CA HIS A 12 -7.20 -20.07 -9.63
C HIS A 12 -6.05 -21.05 -9.34
N TYR A 13 -6.03 -21.59 -8.14
CA TYR A 13 -5.11 -22.63 -7.70
C TYR A 13 -5.92 -23.88 -7.30
N GLY A 14 -6.37 -24.67 -8.30
CA GLY A 14 -7.29 -25.79 -8.07
C GLY A 14 -8.58 -25.33 -7.40
N THR A 15 -8.88 -25.84 -6.20
CA THR A 15 -10.04 -25.44 -5.40
C THR A 15 -9.79 -24.20 -4.51
N HIS A 16 -8.53 -23.76 -4.42
CA HIS A 16 -8.19 -22.62 -3.60
C HIS A 16 -8.38 -21.30 -4.35
N ARG A 17 -8.82 -20.26 -3.61
CA ARG A 17 -9.00 -18.93 -4.15
C ARG A 17 -7.63 -18.30 -4.47
N GLY A 18 -7.55 -17.69 -5.65
CA GLY A 18 -6.50 -16.77 -6.02
C GLY A 18 -7.06 -15.37 -6.16
N ILE A 19 -7.17 -14.90 -7.42
CA ILE A 19 -7.83 -13.63 -7.77
C ILE A 19 -8.93 -13.91 -8.80
N ASN A 20 -9.97 -13.09 -8.79
CA ASN A 20 -11.14 -13.27 -9.65
C ASN A 20 -11.61 -11.95 -10.23
N ASP A 21 -11.61 -11.86 -11.55
CA ASP A 21 -12.16 -10.73 -12.34
C ASP A 21 -11.63 -9.36 -11.94
N LEU A 22 -10.32 -9.24 -11.73
CA LEU A 22 -9.72 -7.94 -11.41
C LEU A 22 -9.61 -7.07 -12.66
N SER A 23 -10.25 -5.89 -12.61
CA SER A 23 -10.24 -4.92 -13.71
C SER A 23 -9.95 -3.52 -13.15
N PHE A 24 -8.76 -2.98 -13.45
CA PHE A 24 -8.37 -1.61 -13.08
C PHE A 24 -7.14 -1.16 -13.88
N SER A 25 -6.84 0.12 -13.77
CA SER A 25 -5.64 0.70 -14.38
C SER A 25 -4.89 1.63 -13.43
N VAL A 26 -3.58 1.73 -13.68
CA VAL A 26 -2.66 2.65 -13.00
C VAL A 26 -2.07 3.59 -14.05
N ASN A 27 -2.04 4.88 -13.79
CA ASN A 27 -1.50 5.87 -14.70
C ASN A 27 0.03 5.99 -14.57
N GLU A 28 0.69 6.46 -15.63
CA GLU A 28 2.12 6.79 -15.56
C GLU A 28 2.36 7.94 -14.57
N GLY A 29 3.43 7.82 -13.76
CA GLY A 29 3.78 8.76 -12.72
C GLY A 29 2.90 8.70 -11.46
N GLU A 30 1.91 7.81 -11.42
CA GLU A 30 1.02 7.63 -10.27
C GLU A 30 1.70 6.83 -9.14
N PHE A 31 1.46 7.23 -7.89
CA PHE A 31 1.77 6.43 -6.73
C PHE A 31 0.51 5.66 -6.32
N PHE A 32 0.39 4.41 -6.77
CA PHE A 32 -0.81 3.59 -6.63
C PHE A 32 -0.66 2.55 -5.51
N GLY A 33 -1.56 2.60 -4.55
CA GLY A 33 -1.66 1.64 -3.46
C GLY A 33 -2.50 0.42 -3.84
N PHE A 34 -2.07 -0.77 -3.42
CA PHE A 34 -2.80 -2.01 -3.60
C PHE A 34 -2.94 -2.72 -2.26
N ILE A 35 -4.08 -2.58 -1.61
CA ILE A 35 -4.27 -2.98 -0.21
C ILE A 35 -5.26 -4.13 -0.06
N GLY A 36 -5.07 -4.85 1.04
CA GLY A 36 -5.95 -5.95 1.43
C GLY A 36 -5.30 -6.79 2.53
N PRO A 37 -6.09 -7.57 3.26
CA PRO A 37 -5.56 -8.46 4.30
C PRO A 37 -4.64 -9.53 3.70
N ASN A 38 -3.93 -10.25 4.58
CA ASN A 38 -3.13 -11.39 4.15
C ASN A 38 -4.04 -12.44 3.49
N GLY A 39 -3.57 -13.01 2.38
CA GLY A 39 -4.37 -13.93 1.58
C GLY A 39 -5.41 -13.28 0.65
N ALA A 40 -5.53 -11.95 0.60
CA ALA A 40 -6.46 -11.27 -0.29
C ALA A 40 -6.16 -11.43 -1.79
N GLY A 41 -4.95 -11.90 -2.17
CA GLY A 41 -4.54 -12.10 -3.56
C GLY A 41 -3.51 -11.07 -4.08
N LYS A 42 -2.98 -10.17 -3.22
CA LYS A 42 -2.03 -9.12 -3.62
C LYS A 42 -0.81 -9.70 -4.34
N SER A 43 -0.07 -10.60 -3.71
CA SER A 43 1.12 -11.24 -4.30
C SER A 43 0.80 -12.07 -5.54
N THR A 44 -0.38 -12.70 -5.60
CA THR A 44 -0.85 -13.41 -6.81
C THR A 44 -1.02 -12.44 -7.98
N THR A 45 -1.64 -11.29 -7.75
CA THR A 45 -1.80 -10.24 -8.77
C THR A 45 -0.44 -9.74 -9.25
N ILE A 46 0.46 -9.41 -8.32
CA ILE A 46 1.82 -8.92 -8.64
C ILE A 46 2.61 -9.97 -9.43
N ARG A 47 2.61 -11.23 -8.99
CA ARG A 47 3.32 -12.30 -9.70
C ARG A 47 2.76 -12.54 -11.12
N THR A 48 1.46 -12.35 -11.32
CA THR A 48 0.83 -12.45 -12.65
C THR A 48 1.24 -11.25 -13.52
N LEU A 49 1.28 -10.04 -12.97
CA LEU A 49 1.77 -8.83 -13.66
C LEU A 49 3.23 -8.98 -14.09
N MET A 50 4.06 -9.59 -13.26
CA MET A 50 5.48 -9.84 -13.56
C MET A 50 5.69 -11.02 -14.52
N GLY A 51 4.63 -11.70 -14.97
CA GLY A 51 4.75 -12.87 -15.85
C GLY A 51 5.34 -14.11 -15.15
N LEU A 52 5.43 -14.11 -13.82
CA LEU A 52 5.98 -15.23 -13.03
C LEU A 52 4.99 -16.39 -12.90
N ILE A 53 3.70 -16.11 -13.05
CA ILE A 53 2.62 -17.11 -13.08
C ILE A 53 1.63 -16.78 -14.18
N HIS A 54 1.06 -17.80 -14.80
CA HIS A 54 0.05 -17.62 -15.85
C HIS A 54 -1.34 -17.38 -15.23
N PRO A 55 -2.13 -16.43 -15.75
CA PRO A 55 -3.52 -16.25 -15.37
C PRO A 55 -4.36 -17.47 -15.80
N SER A 56 -5.51 -17.67 -15.15
CA SER A 56 -6.53 -18.64 -15.54
C SER A 56 -7.54 -18.03 -16.50
N GLY A 57 -7.64 -16.70 -16.56
CA GLY A 57 -8.52 -15.92 -17.45
C GLY A 57 -8.16 -14.44 -17.41
N GLY A 58 -8.69 -13.71 -18.37
CA GLY A 58 -8.36 -12.29 -18.52
C GLY A 58 -6.93 -12.06 -18.98
N ASN A 59 -6.48 -10.80 -18.94
CA ASN A 59 -5.13 -10.40 -19.30
C ASN A 59 -4.67 -9.18 -18.51
N ALA A 60 -3.36 -8.94 -18.55
CA ALA A 60 -2.76 -7.73 -18.00
C ALA A 60 -1.65 -7.21 -18.92
N SER A 61 -1.46 -5.90 -18.93
CA SER A 61 -0.40 -5.25 -19.67
C SER A 61 0.34 -4.22 -18.82
N ILE A 62 1.64 -4.04 -19.12
CA ILE A 62 2.49 -2.98 -18.56
C ILE A 62 3.04 -2.18 -19.75
N PHE A 63 2.82 -0.85 -19.72
CA PHE A 63 3.17 0.05 -20.83
C PHE A 63 2.63 -0.43 -22.19
N GLY A 64 1.41 -1.00 -22.20
CA GLY A 64 0.78 -1.55 -23.40
C GLY A 64 1.32 -2.91 -23.86
N LEU A 65 2.33 -3.47 -23.19
CA LEU A 65 2.89 -4.78 -23.49
C LEU A 65 2.22 -5.86 -22.64
N ASP A 66 1.80 -6.95 -23.26
CA ASP A 66 1.18 -8.08 -22.58
C ASP A 66 2.16 -8.76 -21.61
N CYS A 67 1.73 -8.91 -20.35
CA CYS A 67 2.57 -9.39 -19.25
C CYS A 67 3.04 -10.84 -19.42
N GLN A 68 2.34 -11.68 -20.19
CA GLN A 68 2.70 -13.08 -20.38
C GLN A 68 3.67 -13.27 -21.55
N THR A 69 3.41 -12.61 -22.66
CA THR A 69 4.17 -12.81 -23.91
C THR A 69 5.39 -11.87 -24.01
N LYS A 70 5.41 -10.76 -23.24
CA LYS A 70 6.46 -9.73 -23.29
C LYS A 70 7.16 -9.51 -21.94
N ALA A 71 7.07 -10.46 -21.01
CA ALA A 71 7.62 -10.35 -19.65
C ALA A 71 9.10 -9.91 -19.63
N SER A 72 9.95 -10.47 -20.49
CA SER A 72 11.38 -10.14 -20.57
C SER A 72 11.65 -8.70 -21.07
N VAL A 73 10.77 -8.16 -21.91
CA VAL A 73 10.87 -6.76 -22.37
C VAL A 73 10.41 -5.82 -21.27
N ILE A 74 9.30 -6.15 -20.63
CA ILE A 74 8.74 -5.40 -19.50
C ILE A 74 9.75 -5.30 -18.36
N ALA A 75 10.41 -6.41 -18.00
CA ALA A 75 11.38 -6.48 -16.91
C ALA A 75 12.53 -5.46 -17.02
N ARG A 76 12.86 -4.99 -18.22
CA ARG A 76 13.92 -3.98 -18.43
C ARG A 76 13.57 -2.60 -17.87
N ASP A 77 12.28 -2.29 -17.78
CA ASP A 77 11.77 -1.00 -17.33
C ASP A 77 11.06 -1.09 -15.96
N VAL A 78 11.07 -2.27 -15.34
CA VAL A 78 10.42 -2.52 -14.04
C VAL A 78 11.45 -2.86 -12.98
N GLY A 79 11.41 -2.14 -11.86
CA GLY A 79 12.06 -2.52 -10.60
C GLY A 79 11.07 -3.34 -9.77
N TYR A 80 11.41 -4.57 -9.46
CA TYR A 80 10.53 -5.47 -8.71
C TYR A 80 11.11 -5.83 -7.35
N LEU A 81 10.32 -5.61 -6.30
CA LEU A 81 10.62 -6.06 -4.94
C LEU A 81 9.55 -7.05 -4.48
N PRO A 82 9.84 -8.35 -4.43
CA PRO A 82 8.92 -9.34 -3.89
C PRO A 82 8.77 -9.23 -2.36
N SER A 83 7.70 -9.80 -1.82
CA SER A 83 7.49 -9.91 -0.36
C SER A 83 8.61 -10.70 0.32
N GLU A 84 9.02 -11.80 -0.30
CA GLU A 84 10.13 -12.64 0.14
C GLU A 84 11.26 -12.61 -0.89
N ASN A 85 12.48 -12.39 -0.41
CA ASN A 85 13.65 -12.32 -1.25
C ASN A 85 14.54 -13.54 -1.04
N SER A 86 14.89 -14.23 -2.13
CA SER A 86 15.91 -15.27 -2.15
C SER A 86 17.11 -14.77 -2.94
N TYR A 87 18.28 -14.85 -2.36
CA TYR A 87 19.51 -14.35 -2.94
C TYR A 87 20.60 -15.42 -2.98
N TYR A 88 21.65 -15.18 -3.73
CA TYR A 88 22.89 -15.96 -3.68
C TYR A 88 23.61 -15.68 -2.37
N GLU A 89 23.44 -16.55 -1.38
CA GLU A 89 23.88 -16.34 0.00
C GLU A 89 25.41 -16.16 0.16
N ASN A 90 26.19 -16.76 -0.72
CA ASN A 90 27.65 -16.66 -0.70
C ASN A 90 28.23 -15.36 -1.28
N MET A 91 27.42 -14.57 -1.97
CA MET A 91 27.84 -13.28 -2.53
C MET A 91 27.87 -12.20 -1.45
N LYS A 92 28.74 -11.21 -1.63
CA LYS A 92 28.65 -9.95 -0.90
C LYS A 92 27.52 -9.10 -1.46
N VAL A 93 26.97 -8.19 -0.64
CA VAL A 93 25.92 -7.26 -1.05
C VAL A 93 26.32 -6.50 -2.32
N ARG A 94 27.54 -5.92 -2.35
CA ARG A 94 28.06 -5.21 -3.53
C ARG A 94 28.10 -6.08 -4.78
N GLU A 95 28.53 -7.33 -4.65
CA GLU A 95 28.63 -8.26 -5.78
C GLU A 95 27.26 -8.58 -6.37
N LEU A 96 26.26 -8.78 -5.51
CA LEU A 96 24.88 -9.02 -5.94
C LEU A 96 24.28 -7.80 -6.64
N LEU A 97 24.48 -6.59 -6.09
CA LEU A 97 23.98 -5.36 -6.69
C LEU A 97 24.68 -5.07 -8.03
N GLN A 98 25.98 -5.29 -8.12
CA GLN A 98 26.71 -5.18 -9.39
C GLN A 98 26.19 -6.19 -10.42
N TYR A 99 26.00 -7.44 -10.03
CA TYR A 99 25.41 -8.45 -10.90
C TYR A 99 24.03 -8.02 -11.43
N THR A 100 23.21 -7.39 -10.58
CA THR A 100 21.93 -6.83 -11.02
C THR A 100 22.13 -5.70 -12.03
N ALA A 101 23.05 -4.77 -11.80
CA ALA A 101 23.36 -3.67 -12.74
C ALA A 101 23.78 -4.22 -14.10
N ASP A 102 24.64 -5.25 -14.11
CA ASP A 102 25.12 -5.90 -15.33
C ASP A 102 23.99 -6.57 -16.12
N LEU A 103 23.02 -7.21 -15.44
CA LEU A 103 21.84 -7.80 -16.08
C LEU A 103 20.96 -6.76 -16.78
N TYR A 104 20.86 -5.56 -16.19
CA TYR A 104 20.11 -4.45 -16.81
C TYR A 104 20.95 -3.70 -17.86
N GLY A 105 22.26 -3.92 -17.94
CA GLY A 105 23.16 -3.20 -18.81
C GLY A 105 23.22 -1.71 -18.51
N ARG A 106 23.10 -1.33 -17.24
CA ARG A 106 23.07 0.06 -16.76
C ARG A 106 24.20 0.32 -15.77
N ASP A 107 24.82 1.51 -15.89
CA ASP A 107 25.69 2.00 -14.82
C ASP A 107 24.82 2.49 -13.66
N CYS A 108 24.87 1.76 -12.55
CA CYS A 108 24.11 2.04 -11.35
C CYS A 108 24.99 2.34 -10.13
N GLU A 109 26.32 2.46 -10.31
CA GLU A 109 27.25 2.51 -9.19
C GLU A 109 26.97 3.68 -8.25
N THR A 110 26.83 4.89 -8.78
CA THR A 110 26.56 6.08 -7.98
C THR A 110 25.27 5.94 -7.17
N LYS A 111 24.18 5.52 -7.83
CA LYS A 111 22.86 5.36 -7.19
C LYS A 111 22.87 4.20 -6.19
N MET A 112 23.61 3.13 -6.46
CA MET A 112 23.80 2.02 -5.52
C MET A 112 24.42 2.50 -4.20
N TYR A 113 25.49 3.30 -4.26
CA TYR A 113 26.11 3.84 -3.05
C TYR A 113 25.20 4.82 -2.32
N GLU A 114 24.58 5.77 -3.02
CA GLU A 114 23.61 6.73 -2.44
C GLU A 114 22.49 6.03 -1.69
N LEU A 115 21.82 5.07 -2.32
CA LEU A 115 20.70 4.32 -1.70
C LEU A 115 21.19 3.47 -0.53
N SER A 116 22.37 2.86 -0.64
CA SER A 116 22.94 2.03 0.43
C SER A 116 23.27 2.85 1.66
N GLU A 117 23.82 4.06 1.49
CA GLU A 117 24.09 5.00 2.60
C GLU A 117 22.78 5.42 3.28
N ARG A 118 21.78 5.88 2.51
CA ARG A 118 20.48 6.31 3.04
C ARG A 118 19.74 5.21 3.82
N LEU A 119 19.88 3.96 3.40
CA LEU A 119 19.24 2.81 4.05
C LEU A 119 20.15 2.14 5.11
N ASN A 120 21.33 2.69 5.37
CA ASN A 120 22.32 2.09 6.27
C ASN A 120 22.58 0.61 5.95
N LEU A 121 22.96 0.33 4.68
CA LEU A 121 23.23 -1.00 4.15
C LEU A 121 24.74 -1.17 3.93
N ASP A 122 25.33 -2.12 4.66
CA ASP A 122 26.75 -2.47 4.51
C ASP A 122 26.99 -3.33 3.26
N LEU A 123 27.63 -2.76 2.26
CA LEU A 123 27.94 -3.39 0.97
C LEU A 123 29.01 -4.47 1.05
N THR A 124 29.78 -4.52 2.14
CA THR A 124 30.93 -5.45 2.29
C THR A 124 30.53 -6.79 2.87
N ARG A 125 29.38 -6.88 3.54
CA ARG A 125 28.87 -8.09 4.19
C ARG A 125 28.40 -9.14 3.19
N LYS A 126 28.49 -10.41 3.58
CA LYS A 126 27.87 -11.51 2.84
C LYS A 126 26.36 -11.51 3.06
N ILE A 127 25.62 -11.92 2.05
CA ILE A 127 24.14 -12.01 2.11
C ILE A 127 23.70 -13.01 3.21
N ALA A 128 24.43 -14.13 3.37
CA ALA A 128 24.16 -15.13 4.41
C ALA A 128 24.15 -14.53 5.82
N ASP A 129 25.00 -13.51 6.08
CA ASP A 129 25.19 -12.90 7.40
C ASP A 129 24.19 -11.77 7.69
N LEU A 130 23.27 -11.51 6.77
CA LEU A 130 22.29 -10.42 6.91
C LEU A 130 21.03 -10.87 7.66
N SER A 131 20.54 -9.98 8.52
CA SER A 131 19.19 -10.11 9.08
C SER A 131 18.13 -9.98 7.96
N LEU A 132 16.90 -10.41 8.25
CA LEU A 132 15.77 -10.28 7.32
C LEU A 132 15.58 -8.83 6.84
N GLY A 133 15.63 -7.85 7.76
CA GLY A 133 15.52 -6.44 7.43
C GLY A 133 16.65 -5.95 6.53
N ASN A 134 17.89 -6.40 6.73
CA ASN A 134 19.00 -6.04 5.83
C ASN A 134 18.87 -6.73 4.46
N LYS A 135 18.40 -7.97 4.39
CA LYS A 135 18.06 -8.62 3.11
C LYS A 135 16.97 -7.84 2.36
N LYS A 136 16.00 -7.28 3.08
CA LYS A 136 14.96 -6.40 2.50
C LYS A 136 15.57 -5.11 1.92
N LYS A 137 16.50 -4.47 2.63
CA LYS A 137 17.22 -3.29 2.13
C LYS A 137 17.99 -3.59 0.84
N VAL A 138 18.63 -4.75 0.74
CA VAL A 138 19.28 -5.20 -0.51
C VAL A 138 18.29 -5.24 -1.67
N GLY A 139 17.09 -5.80 -1.46
CA GLY A 139 16.03 -5.84 -2.47
C GLY A 139 15.54 -4.45 -2.87
N ILE A 140 15.39 -3.54 -1.90
CA ILE A 140 15.01 -2.15 -2.16
C ILE A 140 16.05 -1.45 -3.03
N VAL A 141 17.33 -1.54 -2.67
CA VAL A 141 18.42 -0.95 -3.46
C VAL A 141 18.44 -1.55 -4.87
N SER A 142 18.37 -2.88 -4.98
CA SER A 142 18.35 -3.61 -6.25
C SER A 142 17.21 -3.15 -7.18
N ALA A 143 15.99 -2.95 -6.63
CA ALA A 143 14.83 -2.54 -7.41
C ALA A 143 14.92 -1.08 -7.89
N ILE A 144 15.51 -0.19 -7.08
CA ILE A 144 15.48 1.27 -7.34
C ILE A 144 16.73 1.75 -8.10
N MET A 145 17.90 1.16 -7.88
CA MET A 145 19.17 1.66 -8.42
C MET A 145 19.22 1.69 -9.95
N THR A 146 18.42 0.85 -10.60
CA THR A 146 18.35 0.79 -12.07
C THR A 146 17.53 1.93 -12.68
N SER A 147 16.97 2.83 -11.87
CA SER A 147 16.09 3.93 -12.31
C SER A 147 14.97 3.45 -13.25
N PRO A 148 14.12 2.53 -12.81
CA PRO A 148 13.06 1.97 -13.64
C PRO A 148 11.94 2.98 -13.88
N LYS A 149 11.15 2.78 -14.94
CA LYS A 149 9.93 3.57 -15.18
C LYS A 149 8.78 3.19 -14.25
N LEU A 150 8.78 1.95 -13.77
CA LEU A 150 7.77 1.39 -12.87
C LEU A 150 8.44 0.61 -11.74
N LEU A 151 8.07 0.92 -10.51
CA LEU A 151 8.39 0.13 -9.33
C LEU A 151 7.17 -0.70 -8.92
N ILE A 152 7.32 -2.02 -8.84
CA ILE A 152 6.31 -2.93 -8.30
C ILE A 152 6.86 -3.51 -7.00
N MET A 153 6.18 -3.24 -5.89
CA MET A 153 6.66 -3.59 -4.56
C MET A 153 5.61 -4.36 -3.76
N ASP A 154 5.95 -5.56 -3.33
CA ASP A 154 5.08 -6.45 -2.55
C ASP A 154 5.49 -6.43 -1.08
N GLU A 155 4.70 -5.76 -0.21
CA GLU A 155 4.94 -5.60 1.23
C GLU A 155 6.37 -5.09 1.52
N PRO A 156 6.82 -3.96 0.94
CA PRO A 156 8.23 -3.56 0.95
C PRO A 156 8.75 -3.15 2.33
N THR A 157 7.89 -2.76 3.25
CA THR A 157 8.25 -2.25 4.59
C THR A 157 8.33 -3.32 5.65
N SER A 158 7.87 -4.52 5.33
CA SER A 158 7.88 -5.65 6.26
C SER A 158 9.30 -5.95 6.76
N GLY A 159 9.50 -5.92 8.09
CA GLY A 159 10.79 -6.19 8.73
C GLY A 159 11.79 -5.03 8.74
N LEU A 160 11.41 -3.83 8.27
CA LEU A 160 12.20 -2.61 8.42
C LEU A 160 11.88 -1.91 9.75
N ASP A 161 12.90 -1.33 10.36
CA ASP A 161 12.71 -0.44 11.51
C ASP A 161 12.10 0.92 11.08
N PRO A 162 11.45 1.66 12.01
CA PRO A 162 10.73 2.90 11.66
C PRO A 162 11.59 4.00 11.00
N LEU A 163 12.87 4.10 11.36
CA LEU A 163 13.76 5.11 10.78
C LEU A 163 14.09 4.78 9.32
N ILE A 164 14.37 3.52 9.05
CA ILE A 164 14.61 3.03 7.69
C ILE A 164 13.33 3.08 6.84
N GLN A 165 12.17 2.79 7.43
CA GLN A 165 10.90 2.98 6.73
C GLN A 165 10.72 4.43 6.28
N GLN A 166 11.02 5.41 7.15
CA GLN A 166 10.90 6.82 6.79
C GLN A 166 11.88 7.19 5.64
N ALA A 167 13.15 6.79 5.73
CA ALA A 167 14.13 7.01 4.67
C ALA A 167 13.69 6.37 3.34
N PHE A 168 13.09 5.18 3.39
CA PHE A 168 12.53 4.50 2.23
C PHE A 168 11.36 5.26 1.62
N TYR A 169 10.43 5.79 2.44
CA TYR A 169 9.33 6.61 1.94
C TYR A 169 9.82 7.89 1.24
N ASP A 170 10.85 8.53 1.77
CA ASP A 170 11.44 9.71 1.17
C ASP A 170 12.09 9.38 -0.18
N ILE A 171 12.80 8.24 -0.28
CA ILE A 171 13.33 7.73 -1.54
C ILE A 171 12.21 7.49 -2.56
N LEU A 172 11.12 6.85 -2.17
CA LEU A 172 10.00 6.59 -3.09
C LEU A 172 9.34 7.87 -3.59
N LYS A 173 9.15 8.87 -2.71
CA LYS A 173 8.60 10.17 -3.11
C LYS A 173 9.51 10.90 -4.11
N GLU A 174 10.82 10.83 -3.90
CA GLU A 174 11.80 11.40 -4.84
C GLU A 174 11.75 10.70 -6.19
N GLU A 175 11.73 9.35 -6.22
CA GLU A 175 11.61 8.60 -7.48
C GLU A 175 10.29 8.91 -8.20
N ASN A 176 9.18 8.98 -7.46
CA ASN A 176 7.88 9.34 -8.03
C ASN A 176 7.87 10.78 -8.59
N SER A 177 8.48 11.74 -7.88
CA SER A 177 8.61 13.14 -8.35
C SER A 177 9.44 13.27 -9.64
N ARG A 178 10.32 12.29 -9.91
CA ARG A 178 11.09 12.17 -11.16
C ARG A 178 10.30 11.49 -12.29
N GLY A 179 9.04 11.09 -12.03
CA GLY A 179 8.14 10.49 -12.99
C GLY A 179 8.05 8.96 -12.92
N THR A 180 8.73 8.31 -11.98
CA THR A 180 8.59 6.86 -11.78
C THR A 180 7.19 6.54 -11.30
N THR A 181 6.50 5.61 -11.97
CA THR A 181 5.24 5.04 -11.51
C THR A 181 5.51 4.07 -10.36
N ILE A 182 4.71 4.08 -9.31
CA ILE A 182 4.89 3.18 -8.17
C ILE A 182 3.62 2.38 -7.91
N PHE A 183 3.71 1.05 -7.96
CA PHE A 183 2.67 0.12 -7.56
C PHE A 183 3.09 -0.53 -6.24
N PHE A 184 2.44 -0.13 -5.15
CA PHE A 184 2.84 -0.42 -3.78
C PHE A 184 1.79 -1.28 -3.08
N SER A 185 2.08 -2.56 -2.81
CA SER A 185 1.17 -3.37 -2.00
C SER A 185 1.47 -3.25 -0.51
N SER A 186 0.42 -3.18 0.28
CA SER A 186 0.53 -3.17 1.74
C SER A 186 -0.76 -3.71 2.38
N HIS A 187 -0.65 -4.16 3.63
CA HIS A 187 -1.78 -4.39 4.51
C HIS A 187 -1.90 -3.27 5.57
N VAL A 188 -0.98 -2.30 5.56
CA VAL A 188 -0.91 -1.17 6.50
C VAL A 188 -1.47 0.09 5.83
N LEU A 189 -2.67 0.50 6.23
CA LEU A 189 -3.36 1.63 5.61
C LEU A 189 -2.64 2.97 5.80
N SER A 190 -2.00 3.17 6.95
CA SER A 190 -1.28 4.43 7.23
C SER A 190 -0.09 4.68 6.28
N GLU A 191 0.51 3.63 5.71
CA GLU A 191 1.53 3.75 4.67
C GLU A 191 0.94 4.29 3.38
N VAL A 192 -0.17 3.68 2.94
CA VAL A 192 -0.88 4.07 1.73
C VAL A 192 -1.39 5.51 1.83
N GLN A 193 -1.90 5.89 2.99
CA GLN A 193 -2.35 7.25 3.27
C GLN A 193 -1.24 8.31 3.12
N LYS A 194 -0.01 7.94 3.47
CA LYS A 194 1.15 8.85 3.42
C LYS A 194 1.75 8.97 2.02
N LEU A 195 1.61 7.94 1.20
CA LEU A 195 2.39 7.79 -0.02
C LEU A 195 1.54 7.84 -1.31
N CYS A 196 0.34 7.26 -1.29
CA CYS A 196 -0.38 6.98 -2.52
C CYS A 196 -1.35 8.10 -2.93
N ASP A 197 -1.57 8.22 -4.23
CA ASP A 197 -2.60 9.10 -4.82
C ASP A 197 -3.96 8.41 -4.84
N ARG A 198 -3.97 7.17 -5.31
CA ARG A 198 -5.14 6.28 -5.37
C ARG A 198 -4.82 4.93 -4.77
N VAL A 199 -5.85 4.23 -4.37
CA VAL A 199 -5.74 2.89 -3.78
C VAL A 199 -6.82 1.97 -4.31
N ALA A 200 -6.42 0.76 -4.72
CA ALA A 200 -7.33 -0.35 -4.97
C ALA A 200 -7.39 -1.27 -3.75
N ILE A 201 -8.60 -1.66 -3.37
CA ILE A 201 -8.87 -2.49 -2.20
C ILE A 201 -9.24 -3.89 -2.66
N LEU A 202 -8.49 -4.85 -2.17
CA LEU A 202 -8.67 -6.25 -2.48
C LEU A 202 -9.20 -7.01 -1.26
N LYS A 203 -10.29 -7.74 -1.41
CA LYS A 203 -10.85 -8.64 -0.38
C LYS A 203 -11.20 -9.96 -1.04
N GLU A 204 -10.70 -11.06 -0.48
CA GLU A 204 -11.01 -12.42 -0.95
C GLU A 204 -10.83 -12.62 -2.47
N GLY A 205 -9.75 -12.08 -3.02
CA GLY A 205 -9.44 -12.21 -4.46
C GLY A 205 -10.26 -11.32 -5.38
N LYS A 206 -11.08 -10.42 -4.87
CA LYS A 206 -11.92 -9.51 -5.66
C LYS A 206 -11.56 -8.06 -5.37
N LEU A 207 -11.70 -7.23 -6.40
CA LEU A 207 -11.61 -5.78 -6.24
C LEU A 207 -12.90 -5.28 -5.57
N VAL A 208 -12.76 -4.66 -4.41
CA VAL A 208 -13.88 -4.05 -3.67
C VAL A 208 -14.15 -2.64 -4.18
N GLY A 209 -13.09 -1.89 -4.47
CA GLY A 209 -13.19 -0.55 -5.03
C GLY A 209 -11.84 0.12 -5.25
N ILE A 210 -11.87 1.24 -5.92
CA ILE A 210 -10.71 2.12 -6.11
C ILE A 210 -11.08 3.50 -5.61
N GLN A 211 -10.23 4.09 -4.76
CA GLN A 211 -10.49 5.38 -4.14
C GLN A 211 -9.30 6.32 -4.32
N SER A 212 -9.59 7.60 -4.48
CA SER A 212 -8.60 8.66 -4.38
C SER A 212 -8.35 8.98 -2.90
N ILE A 213 -7.08 8.99 -2.48
CA ILE A 213 -6.71 9.36 -1.10
C ILE A 213 -7.14 10.80 -0.81
N LYS A 214 -7.05 11.69 -1.79
CA LYS A 214 -7.51 13.07 -1.67
C LYS A 214 -9.01 13.14 -1.41
N GLU A 215 -9.84 12.45 -2.20
CA GLU A 215 -11.29 12.42 -2.02
C GLU A 215 -11.70 11.82 -0.68
N LEU A 216 -10.99 10.77 -0.23
CA LEU A 216 -11.23 10.18 1.09
C LEU A 216 -10.96 11.16 2.23
N ARG A 217 -9.88 11.97 2.14
CA ARG A 217 -9.60 13.04 3.11
C ARG A 217 -10.62 14.18 3.05
N GLU A 218 -11.07 14.54 1.85
CA GLU A 218 -12.04 15.58 1.60
C GLU A 218 -13.49 15.13 1.86
N SER A 219 -13.72 13.86 2.19
CA SER A 219 -15.06 13.28 2.44
C SER A 219 -15.83 13.94 3.59
N GLY A 220 -15.15 14.79 4.37
CA GLY A 220 -15.78 15.57 5.44
C GLY A 220 -16.16 14.77 6.69
N TYR A 221 -15.87 13.47 6.71
CA TYR A 221 -16.11 12.67 7.91
C TYR A 221 -15.24 13.18 9.08
N LYS A 222 -15.84 13.24 10.25
CA LYS A 222 -15.18 13.44 11.53
C LYS A 222 -15.47 12.25 12.43
N LYS A 223 -14.46 11.80 13.16
CA LYS A 223 -14.66 10.86 14.25
C LYS A 223 -14.96 11.64 15.51
N VAL A 224 -16.05 11.29 16.13
CA VAL A 224 -16.54 11.91 17.35
C VAL A 224 -16.45 10.86 18.46
N SER A 225 -15.64 11.13 19.47
CA SER A 225 -15.52 10.28 20.66
C SER A 225 -15.86 11.10 21.89
N ILE A 226 -16.77 10.60 22.72
CA ILE A 226 -17.36 11.34 23.84
C ILE A 226 -17.38 10.47 25.07
N THR A 227 -17.03 11.05 26.21
CA THR A 227 -17.20 10.43 27.53
C THR A 227 -18.02 11.36 28.40
N VAL A 228 -19.02 10.79 29.09
CA VAL A 228 -19.97 11.52 29.96
C VAL A 228 -20.08 10.82 31.31
N LYS A 229 -20.55 11.59 32.33
CA LYS A 229 -20.82 11.08 33.68
C LYS A 229 -22.10 10.25 33.78
N THR A 230 -23.01 10.42 32.85
CA THR A 230 -24.30 9.76 32.82
C THR A 230 -24.52 9.02 31.51
N THR A 231 -25.37 8.00 31.51
CA THR A 231 -25.64 7.24 30.30
C THR A 231 -26.25 8.08 29.20
N ILE A 232 -25.80 7.89 27.95
CA ILE A 232 -26.37 8.55 26.76
C ILE A 232 -27.42 7.63 26.15
N PRO A 233 -28.69 8.06 26.00
CA PRO A 233 -29.70 7.31 25.27
C PRO A 233 -29.29 7.16 23.79
N ARG A 234 -29.51 5.98 23.18
CA ARG A 234 -29.11 5.72 21.80
C ARG A 234 -29.75 6.66 20.77
N ASP A 235 -30.97 7.06 21.02
CA ASP A 235 -31.77 7.97 20.17
C ASP A 235 -31.42 9.45 20.38
N PHE A 236 -30.56 9.77 21.36
CA PHE A 236 -30.13 11.13 21.64
C PHE A 236 -29.57 11.82 20.42
N TRP A 237 -28.80 11.10 19.62
CA TRP A 237 -28.10 11.73 18.51
C TRP A 237 -29.02 12.14 17.38
N GLY A 238 -29.95 11.29 16.91
CA GLY A 238 -30.98 11.61 15.92
C GLY A 238 -30.55 12.47 14.72
N LEU A 239 -29.25 12.48 14.40
CA LEU A 239 -28.63 13.28 13.35
C LEU A 239 -28.40 12.43 12.10
N PRO A 240 -28.72 12.91 10.91
CA PRO A 240 -28.34 12.27 9.67
C PRO A 240 -26.81 12.34 9.49
N GLY A 241 -26.22 11.31 8.90
CA GLY A 241 -24.77 11.27 8.64
C GLY A 241 -23.93 10.63 9.75
N ILE A 242 -24.57 10.07 10.79
CA ILE A 242 -23.87 9.23 11.78
C ILE A 242 -23.70 7.81 11.22
N ALA A 243 -22.48 7.29 11.34
CA ALA A 243 -22.10 5.96 10.92
C ALA A 243 -21.15 5.32 11.94
N ASN A 244 -21.02 3.99 11.91
CA ASN A 244 -20.10 3.21 12.77
C ASN A 244 -20.26 3.54 14.28
N TYR A 245 -21.51 3.67 14.73
CA TYR A 245 -21.80 3.97 16.12
C TYR A 245 -21.43 2.81 17.04
N THR A 246 -20.59 3.12 18.01
CA THR A 246 -20.16 2.18 19.07
C THR A 246 -20.41 2.81 20.44
N GLU A 247 -20.77 1.99 21.41
CA GLU A 247 -20.96 2.42 22.78
C GLU A 247 -20.25 1.48 23.75
N SER A 248 -19.74 2.02 24.87
CA SER A 248 -19.19 1.22 25.97
C SER A 248 -20.31 0.42 26.67
N PRO A 249 -19.98 -0.72 27.33
CA PRO A 249 -20.97 -1.54 28.04
C PRO A 249 -21.78 -0.76 29.09
N ASP A 250 -21.16 0.22 29.76
CA ASP A 250 -21.77 1.10 30.76
C ASP A 250 -22.49 2.33 30.15
N LYS A 251 -22.42 2.47 28.83
CA LYS A 251 -23.01 3.57 28.03
C LYS A 251 -22.54 4.98 28.43
N THR A 252 -21.37 5.07 29.03
CA THR A 252 -20.75 6.35 29.41
C THR A 252 -19.83 6.89 28.33
N SER A 253 -19.39 6.05 27.38
CA SER A 253 -18.57 6.46 26.25
C SER A 253 -19.18 6.01 24.94
N VAL A 254 -19.20 6.91 23.96
CA VAL A 254 -19.66 6.64 22.59
C VAL A 254 -18.65 7.12 21.58
N SER A 255 -18.54 6.40 20.47
CA SER A 255 -17.73 6.82 19.32
C SER A 255 -18.51 6.54 18.03
N PHE A 256 -18.43 7.47 17.08
CA PHE A 256 -19.09 7.33 15.79
C PHE A 256 -18.39 8.20 14.73
N MET A 257 -18.59 7.87 13.47
CA MET A 257 -18.25 8.75 12.34
C MET A 257 -19.44 9.66 12.02
N TYR A 258 -19.13 10.90 11.69
CA TYR A 258 -20.13 11.90 11.34
C TYR A 258 -19.76 12.65 10.07
N ASN A 259 -20.69 12.66 9.11
CA ASN A 259 -20.59 13.45 7.89
C ASN A 259 -21.80 14.38 7.79
N GLY A 260 -21.69 15.54 8.43
CA GLY A 260 -22.78 16.52 8.48
C GLY A 260 -22.30 17.87 9.00
N ASN A 261 -23.25 18.74 9.33
CA ASN A 261 -22.92 20.05 9.87
C ASN A 261 -22.35 19.95 11.28
N ILE A 262 -21.10 20.38 11.46
CA ILE A 262 -20.39 20.32 12.73
C ILE A 262 -21.12 21.09 13.85
N THR A 263 -21.84 22.17 13.52
CA THR A 263 -22.64 22.94 14.50
C THR A 263 -23.73 22.06 15.13
N ALA A 264 -24.35 21.18 14.35
CA ALA A 264 -25.37 20.28 14.88
C ALA A 264 -24.83 19.28 15.93
N ILE A 265 -23.59 18.84 15.77
CA ILE A 265 -22.90 18.02 16.79
C ILE A 265 -22.59 18.87 18.02
N ILE A 266 -22.05 20.06 17.84
CA ILE A 266 -21.71 20.97 18.95
C ILE A 266 -22.96 21.31 19.79
N ASP A 267 -24.10 21.59 19.14
CA ASP A 267 -25.35 21.84 19.81
C ASP A 267 -25.83 20.65 20.66
N LYS A 268 -25.64 19.42 20.13
CA LYS A 268 -25.97 18.21 20.89
C LYS A 268 -25.02 18.01 22.07
N LEU A 269 -23.70 18.25 21.87
CA LEU A 269 -22.70 18.15 22.92
C LEU A 269 -22.98 19.12 24.09
N HIS A 270 -23.48 20.32 23.78
CA HIS A 270 -23.82 21.29 24.78
C HIS A 270 -24.93 20.83 25.76
N LEU A 271 -25.75 19.88 25.34
CA LEU A 271 -26.84 19.31 26.18
C LEU A 271 -26.33 18.20 27.12
N LEU A 272 -25.08 17.80 27.00
CA LEU A 272 -24.49 16.71 27.79
C LEU A 272 -23.55 17.25 28.85
N HIS A 273 -23.47 16.52 29.98
CA HIS A 273 -22.40 16.74 30.97
C HIS A 273 -21.15 15.95 30.55
N LEU A 274 -20.32 16.61 29.73
CA LEU A 274 -19.12 16.01 29.16
C LEU A 274 -18.03 15.85 30.21
N ASP A 275 -17.37 14.70 30.25
CA ASP A 275 -16.07 14.51 30.90
C ASP A 275 -14.94 14.70 29.89
N ASP A 276 -15.12 14.18 28.66
CA ASP A 276 -14.17 14.34 27.58
C ASP A 276 -14.86 14.35 26.21
N VAL A 277 -14.27 15.04 25.25
CA VAL A 277 -14.71 15.06 23.86
C VAL A 277 -13.51 15.16 22.93
N LEU A 278 -13.44 14.27 21.97
CA LEU A 278 -12.44 14.26 20.90
C LEU A 278 -13.15 14.34 19.55
N LEU A 279 -12.78 15.35 18.77
CA LEU A 279 -13.20 15.53 17.37
C LEU A 279 -11.94 15.47 16.51
N GLU A 280 -11.80 14.39 15.77
CA GLU A 280 -10.61 14.16 14.95
C GLU A 280 -10.96 13.75 13.52
N GLU A 281 -10.00 13.81 12.63
CA GLU A 281 -10.16 13.20 11.32
C GLU A 281 -10.07 11.68 11.48
N PRO A 282 -11.08 10.94 10.94
CA PRO A 282 -11.04 9.49 11.02
C PRO A 282 -9.81 8.98 10.26
N SER A 283 -9.23 7.89 10.76
CA SER A 283 -8.23 7.16 10.01
C SER A 283 -8.84 6.60 8.72
N LEU A 284 -8.03 6.42 7.69
CA LEU A 284 -8.53 5.73 6.48
C LEU A 284 -9.06 4.34 6.80
N GLU A 285 -8.52 3.67 7.81
CA GLU A 285 -8.99 2.36 8.26
C GLU A 285 -10.46 2.42 8.72
N GLU A 286 -10.83 3.44 9.48
CA GLU A 286 -12.21 3.66 9.91
C GLU A 286 -13.12 4.02 8.75
N ILE A 287 -12.64 4.86 7.81
CA ILE A 287 -13.36 5.18 6.58
C ILE A 287 -13.55 3.91 5.73
N PHE A 288 -12.50 3.09 5.59
CA PHE A 288 -12.57 1.84 4.84
C PHE A 288 -13.54 0.84 5.49
N LEU A 289 -13.49 0.66 6.80
CA LEU A 289 -14.45 -0.20 7.51
C LEU A 289 -15.88 0.27 7.28
N HIS A 290 -16.12 1.57 7.18
CA HIS A 290 -17.45 2.12 6.88
C HIS A 290 -17.95 1.76 5.47
N TYR A 291 -17.08 1.84 4.47
CA TYR A 291 -17.47 1.56 3.08
C TYR A 291 -17.52 0.06 2.74
N TYR A 292 -16.86 -0.82 3.53
CA TYR A 292 -16.62 -2.22 3.17
C TYR A 292 -17.04 -3.23 4.24
N ALA A 293 -17.65 -2.80 5.35
CA ALA A 293 -18.35 -3.66 6.30
C ALA A 293 -19.72 -4.07 5.77
#